data_5bc54fad6ff6cfacdabd6f0fe477d07c
#
_entry.id   5bc54fad6ff6cfacdabd6f0fe477d07c
#
_cell.length_a   1.000
_cell.length_b   1.000
_cell.length_c   1.000
_cell.angle_alpha   90.00
_cell.angle_beta   90.00
_cell.angle_gamma   90.00
#
_symmetry.space_group_name_H-M   'P 1'
#
loop_
_entity.id
_entity.type
_entity.pdbx_description
1 polymer ?
#
loop_
_entity_poly.entity_id
_entity_poly.type
_entity_poly.pdbx_seq_one_letter_code
_entity_poly.pdbx_strand_id
1 'polypeptide(L)'
;MRLGVALALAACLALPLAAQSVRGRLEGRIPSAAIPAVDSLIQLAAQQGLPTEPLVQKALEGGAKQVAAARIVAAVQLSLGQLRDARDLLVRAGDKPPVLPAELTTVAWALRRGLPTPVIERVVAALGRPPRAAAMHAVADLVAHQFDPDSAADLIIEAVQQGVLRERLLDVSTAALHQVQRGHTQAEALAIVRRQLPNLPAPSKPTRGNVAGARRPATPAP
;
A
#
# COMPACT_ATOMS: atom_id res chain seq x y z
N MET A 1 -27.21 -52.51 38.62
CA MET A 1 -26.60 -53.06 37.38
C MET A 1 -26.00 -51.87 36.59
N ARG A 2 -24.75 -52.04 36.29
CA ARG A 2 -23.81 -51.05 35.76
C ARG A 2 -24.02 -50.88 34.25
N LEU A 3 -24.19 -49.69 33.75
CA LEU A 3 -23.95 -49.39 32.36
C LEU A 3 -22.98 -48.22 32.32
N GLY A 4 -21.82 -48.53 31.81
CA GLY A 4 -20.63 -47.72 31.84
C GLY A 4 -20.66 -46.62 30.79
N VAL A 5 -20.04 -45.57 31.23
CA VAL A 5 -19.58 -44.40 30.47
C VAL A 5 -18.51 -44.84 29.46
N ALA A 6 -18.76 -44.56 28.21
CA ALA A 6 -17.74 -44.51 27.19
C ALA A 6 -18.04 -43.27 26.31
N LEU A 7 -17.74 -42.07 26.85
CA LEU A 7 -17.64 -40.86 26.06
C LEU A 7 -16.19 -40.72 25.65
N ALA A 8 -15.85 -41.31 24.52
CA ALA A 8 -14.54 -41.25 23.94
C ALA A 8 -14.24 -39.81 23.45
N LEU A 9 -13.13 -39.33 23.91
CA LEU A 9 -12.40 -38.14 23.51
C LEU A 9 -12.15 -38.16 21.99
N ALA A 10 -13.01 -37.51 21.24
CA ALA A 10 -12.69 -37.02 19.92
C ALA A 10 -12.18 -35.56 20.07
N ALA A 11 -10.98 -35.40 20.63
CA ALA A 11 -10.25 -34.14 20.56
C ALA A 11 -9.87 -33.91 19.10
N CYS A 12 -10.72 -33.15 18.42
CA CYS A 12 -10.50 -32.64 17.09
C CYS A 12 -9.14 -31.96 17.01
N LEU A 13 -8.24 -32.60 16.30
CA LEU A 13 -7.15 -31.95 15.61
C LEU A 13 -7.76 -31.02 14.51
N ALA A 14 -8.37 -29.93 14.94
CA ALA A 14 -8.62 -28.80 14.10
C ALA A 14 -7.25 -28.13 13.86
N LEU A 15 -6.46 -28.73 12.99
CA LEU A 15 -5.33 -28.01 12.38
C LEU A 15 -5.91 -26.78 11.69
N PRO A 16 -5.43 -25.57 12.03
CA PRO A 16 -5.87 -24.38 11.32
C PRO A 16 -5.42 -24.52 9.87
N LEU A 17 -6.36 -24.71 8.95
CA LEU A 17 -6.16 -24.71 7.50
C LEU A 17 -5.63 -23.37 6.96
N ALA A 18 -5.38 -22.40 7.83
CA ALA A 18 -4.94 -21.05 7.49
C ALA A 18 -3.43 -20.82 7.54
N ALA A 19 -2.65 -21.83 7.88
CA ALA A 19 -1.20 -21.71 7.89
C ALA A 19 -0.57 -22.67 6.88
N GLN A 20 -0.77 -22.40 5.59
CA GLN A 20 0.38 -22.66 4.72
C GLN A 20 1.52 -21.91 5.37
N SER A 21 2.43 -22.65 6.01
CA SER A 21 3.50 -22.05 6.80
C SER A 21 4.16 -21.00 5.93
N VAL A 22 4.45 -19.83 6.45
CA VAL A 22 5.19 -18.77 5.73
C VAL A 22 6.38 -19.38 5.00
N ARG A 23 7.02 -20.36 5.65
CA ARG A 23 8.13 -21.13 5.09
C ARG A 23 7.74 -21.86 3.79
N GLY A 24 6.59 -22.53 3.72
CA GLY A 24 6.12 -23.19 2.51
C GLY A 24 5.87 -22.22 1.36
N ARG A 25 5.48 -20.99 1.66
CA ARG A 25 5.32 -19.93 0.64
C ARG A 25 6.66 -19.42 0.09
N LEU A 26 7.75 -19.55 0.85
CA LEU A 26 9.10 -19.07 0.49
C LEU A 26 9.93 -20.17 -0.18
N GLU A 27 9.69 -21.44 0.13
CA GLU A 27 10.45 -22.58 -0.41
C GLU A 27 10.36 -22.61 -1.95
N GLY A 28 11.52 -22.80 -2.60
CA GLY A 28 11.66 -22.81 -4.05
C GLY A 28 11.48 -21.43 -4.73
N ARG A 29 11.11 -20.39 -3.99
CA ARG A 29 10.84 -19.05 -4.53
C ARG A 29 11.89 -18.00 -4.13
N ILE A 30 12.64 -18.28 -3.06
CA ILE A 30 13.80 -17.48 -2.64
C ILE A 30 14.99 -18.43 -2.39
N PRO A 31 16.24 -17.94 -2.34
CA PRO A 31 17.39 -18.75 -1.98
C PRO A 31 17.19 -19.41 -0.62
N SER A 32 17.46 -20.72 -0.52
CA SER A 32 17.26 -21.50 0.72
C SER A 32 18.01 -20.93 1.92
N ALA A 33 19.18 -20.33 1.69
CA ALA A 33 19.98 -19.65 2.72
C ALA A 33 19.29 -18.43 3.35
N ALA A 34 18.31 -17.81 2.67
CA ALA A 34 17.55 -16.67 3.21
C ALA A 34 16.36 -17.11 4.07
N ILE A 35 15.82 -18.33 3.87
CA ILE A 35 14.56 -18.75 4.46
C ILE A 35 14.55 -18.66 6.00
N PRO A 36 15.56 -19.17 6.75
CA PRO A 36 15.48 -19.14 8.21
C PRO A 36 15.44 -17.70 8.77
N ALA A 37 16.26 -16.80 8.22
CA ALA A 37 16.32 -15.42 8.69
C ALA A 37 15.03 -14.65 8.33
N VAL A 38 14.50 -14.84 7.13
CA VAL A 38 13.24 -14.22 6.71
C VAL A 38 12.07 -14.72 7.55
N ASP A 39 11.98 -16.02 7.81
CA ASP A 39 10.95 -16.60 8.66
C ASP A 39 10.99 -16.03 10.08
N SER A 40 12.18 -15.91 10.68
CA SER A 40 12.37 -15.29 12.00
C SER A 40 11.91 -13.83 12.03
N LEU A 41 12.18 -13.04 10.98
CA LEU A 41 11.72 -11.65 10.89
C LEU A 41 10.20 -11.56 10.78
N ILE A 42 9.58 -12.47 10.05
CA ILE A 42 8.11 -12.53 9.90
C ILE A 42 7.45 -12.94 11.21
N GLN A 43 8.00 -13.92 11.92
CA GLN A 43 7.52 -14.31 13.24
C GLN A 43 7.64 -13.16 14.25
N LEU A 44 8.75 -12.42 14.22
CA LEU A 44 8.95 -11.25 15.05
C LEU A 44 7.90 -10.15 14.75
N ALA A 45 7.59 -9.92 13.47
CA ALA A 45 6.51 -9.00 13.08
C ALA A 45 5.15 -9.45 13.66
N ALA A 46 4.82 -10.74 13.54
CA ALA A 46 3.59 -11.28 14.08
C ALA A 46 3.49 -11.11 15.60
N GLN A 47 4.57 -11.39 16.35
CA GLN A 47 4.64 -11.19 17.80
C GLN A 47 4.43 -9.73 18.20
N GLN A 48 4.80 -8.78 17.34
CA GLN A 48 4.62 -7.35 17.55
C GLN A 48 3.27 -6.80 17.03
N GLY A 49 2.39 -7.67 16.56
CA GLY A 49 1.10 -7.27 15.98
C GLY A 49 1.22 -6.48 14.67
N LEU A 50 2.36 -6.62 13.97
CA LEU A 50 2.59 -5.97 12.68
C LEU A 50 2.12 -6.86 11.52
N PRO A 51 1.70 -6.29 10.39
CA PRO A 51 1.31 -7.07 9.22
C PRO A 51 2.52 -7.82 8.65
N THR A 52 2.36 -9.13 8.49
CA THR A 52 3.42 -10.02 7.98
C THR A 52 3.46 -10.10 6.46
N GLU A 53 2.33 -9.90 5.81
CA GLU A 53 2.21 -10.04 4.36
C GLU A 53 3.16 -9.12 3.56
N PRO A 54 3.37 -7.84 3.93
CA PRO A 54 4.35 -6.99 3.26
C PRO A 54 5.78 -7.55 3.30
N LEU A 55 6.15 -8.25 4.38
CA LEU A 55 7.46 -8.86 4.53
C LEU A 55 7.62 -10.09 3.62
N VAL A 56 6.58 -10.93 3.57
CA VAL A 56 6.52 -12.09 2.66
C VAL A 56 6.65 -11.61 1.21
N GLN A 57 5.86 -10.61 0.81
CA GLN A 57 5.91 -10.07 -0.55
C GLN A 57 7.29 -9.47 -0.88
N LYS A 58 7.92 -8.77 0.07
CA LYS A 58 9.27 -8.25 -0.12
C LYS A 58 10.31 -9.37 -0.34
N ALA A 59 10.22 -10.46 0.40
CA ALA A 59 11.08 -11.63 0.20
C ALA A 59 10.86 -12.26 -1.19
N LEU A 60 9.61 -12.47 -1.57
CA LEU A 60 9.23 -13.04 -2.88
C LEU A 60 9.66 -12.14 -4.05
N GLU A 61 9.53 -10.82 -3.91
CA GLU A 61 10.04 -9.86 -4.90
C GLU A 61 11.55 -10.03 -5.09
N GLY A 62 12.31 -10.16 -3.99
CA GLY A 62 13.75 -10.41 -4.04
C GLY A 62 14.09 -11.72 -4.73
N GLY A 63 13.33 -12.78 -4.46
CA GLY A 63 13.49 -14.07 -5.14
C GLY A 63 13.21 -14.01 -6.63
N ALA A 64 12.10 -13.37 -7.02
CA ALA A 64 11.72 -13.20 -8.44
C ALA A 64 12.76 -12.39 -9.23
N LYS A 65 13.45 -11.44 -8.56
CA LYS A 65 14.56 -10.66 -9.13
C LYS A 65 15.91 -11.36 -9.01
N GLN A 66 15.94 -12.59 -8.52
CA GLN A 66 17.17 -13.39 -8.32
C GLN A 66 18.22 -12.67 -7.46
N VAL A 67 17.77 -11.92 -6.46
CA VAL A 67 18.66 -11.18 -5.56
C VAL A 67 19.34 -12.15 -4.58
N ALA A 68 20.61 -11.89 -4.26
CA ALA A 68 21.38 -12.70 -3.30
C ALA A 68 20.69 -12.75 -1.91
N ALA A 69 20.77 -13.91 -1.23
CA ALA A 69 20.13 -14.19 0.05
C ALA A 69 20.29 -13.06 1.09
N ALA A 70 21.52 -12.58 1.29
CA ALA A 70 21.81 -11.51 2.25
C ALA A 70 21.06 -10.20 1.95
N ARG A 71 20.92 -9.85 0.67
CA ARG A 71 20.17 -8.65 0.26
C ARG A 71 18.66 -8.80 0.46
N ILE A 72 18.13 -10.02 0.27
CA ILE A 72 16.71 -10.31 0.57
C ILE A 72 16.45 -10.11 2.07
N VAL A 73 17.27 -10.71 2.93
CA VAL A 73 17.16 -10.57 4.39
C VAL A 73 17.24 -9.10 4.80
N ALA A 74 18.23 -8.35 4.30
CA ALA A 74 18.36 -6.92 4.60
C ALA A 74 17.13 -6.10 4.14
N ALA A 75 16.56 -6.40 2.97
CA ALA A 75 15.36 -5.73 2.48
C ALA A 75 14.11 -6.03 3.33
N VAL A 76 13.96 -7.28 3.80
CA VAL A 76 12.88 -7.66 4.72
C VAL A 76 13.06 -6.99 6.07
N GLN A 77 14.29 -6.96 6.60
CA GLN A 77 14.60 -6.28 7.86
C GLN A 77 14.30 -4.78 7.79
N LEU A 78 14.68 -4.12 6.70
CA LEU A 78 14.34 -2.71 6.46
C LEU A 78 12.82 -2.50 6.41
N SER A 79 12.09 -3.39 5.74
CA SER A 79 10.62 -3.32 5.68
C SER A 79 9.97 -3.50 7.05
N LEU A 80 10.52 -4.36 7.91
CA LEU A 80 10.06 -4.50 9.30
C LEU A 80 10.30 -3.22 10.10
N GLY A 81 11.47 -2.58 9.95
CA GLY A 81 11.77 -1.27 10.54
C GLY A 81 10.73 -0.23 10.14
N GLN A 82 10.45 -0.12 8.85
CA GLN A 82 9.44 0.83 8.31
C GLN A 82 8.03 0.60 8.87
N LEU A 83 7.63 -0.65 9.09
CA LEU A 83 6.33 -0.95 9.73
C LEU A 83 6.30 -0.53 11.21
N ARG A 84 7.42 -0.63 11.93
CA ARG A 84 7.55 -0.13 13.30
C ARG A 84 7.47 1.39 13.33
N ASP A 85 8.24 2.06 12.47
CA ASP A 85 8.23 3.52 12.35
C ASP A 85 6.83 4.04 12.01
N ALA A 86 6.12 3.35 11.10
CA ALA A 86 4.74 3.67 10.75
C ALA A 86 3.79 3.53 11.93
N ARG A 87 3.91 2.47 12.73
CA ARG A 87 3.10 2.29 13.94
C ARG A 87 3.36 3.40 14.95
N ASP A 88 4.62 3.68 15.21
CA ASP A 88 5.00 4.67 16.21
C ASP A 88 4.57 6.08 15.78
N LEU A 89 4.61 6.38 14.48
CA LEU A 89 4.09 7.62 13.91
C LEU A 89 2.57 7.72 14.09
N LEU A 90 1.82 6.68 13.72
CA LEU A 90 0.36 6.67 13.84
C LEU A 90 -0.10 6.83 15.29
N VAL A 91 0.59 6.18 16.23
CA VAL A 91 0.30 6.32 17.67
C VAL A 91 0.60 7.74 18.17
N ARG A 92 1.73 8.34 17.75
CA ARG A 92 2.04 9.74 18.08
C ARG A 92 1.03 10.72 17.51
N ALA A 93 0.52 10.43 16.29
CA ALA A 93 -0.50 11.24 15.64
C ALA A 93 -1.91 11.04 16.21
N GLY A 94 -2.08 10.23 17.26
CA GLY A 94 -3.33 10.07 18.01
C GLY A 94 -4.13 8.81 17.71
N ASP A 95 -3.63 7.90 16.86
CA ASP A 95 -4.29 6.61 16.64
C ASP A 95 -4.13 5.71 17.87
N LYS A 96 -5.26 5.09 18.27
CA LYS A 96 -5.25 4.15 19.40
C LYS A 96 -4.89 2.74 18.93
N PRO A 97 -4.00 2.02 19.64
CA PRO A 97 -3.74 0.61 19.36
C PRO A 97 -4.99 -0.27 19.59
N PRO A 98 -5.16 -1.36 18.86
CA PRO A 98 -4.34 -1.81 17.73
C PRO A 98 -4.59 -0.97 16.46
N VAL A 99 -3.49 -0.58 15.80
CA VAL A 99 -3.57 0.13 14.52
C VAL A 99 -3.90 -0.86 13.39
N LEU A 100 -4.74 -0.43 12.46
CA LEU A 100 -5.18 -1.30 11.36
C LEU A 100 -4.00 -1.66 10.44
N PRO A 101 -3.86 -2.92 10.02
CA PRO A 101 -2.78 -3.36 9.12
C PRO A 101 -2.68 -2.54 7.82
N ALA A 102 -3.82 -2.14 7.25
CA ALA A 102 -3.87 -1.31 6.04
C ALA A 102 -3.26 0.08 6.27
N GLU A 103 -3.52 0.71 7.42
CA GLU A 103 -2.95 2.02 7.78
C GLU A 103 -1.43 1.89 7.95
N LEU A 104 -0.96 0.87 8.69
CA LEU A 104 0.47 0.60 8.86
C LEU A 104 1.17 0.43 7.52
N THR A 105 0.59 -0.35 6.62
CA THR A 105 1.15 -0.60 5.29
C THR A 105 1.21 0.67 4.46
N THR A 106 0.17 1.50 4.52
CA THR A 106 0.10 2.77 3.78
C THR A 106 1.15 3.76 4.28
N VAL A 107 1.26 3.95 5.60
CA VAL A 107 2.23 4.88 6.18
C VAL A 107 3.66 4.39 5.95
N ALA A 108 3.94 3.09 6.13
CA ALA A 108 5.24 2.52 5.80
C ALA A 108 5.58 2.69 4.30
N TRP A 109 4.59 2.60 3.42
CA TRP A 109 4.76 2.88 2.00
C TRP A 109 5.07 4.36 1.75
N ALA A 110 4.38 5.29 2.40
CA ALA A 110 4.60 6.74 2.28
C ALA A 110 6.01 7.13 2.75
N LEU A 111 6.45 6.61 3.90
CA LEU A 111 7.82 6.79 4.41
C LEU A 111 8.87 6.29 3.41
N ARG A 112 8.65 5.11 2.83
CA ARG A 112 9.55 4.54 1.82
C ARG A 112 9.61 5.37 0.54
N ARG A 113 8.53 6.09 0.21
CA ARG A 113 8.46 7.03 -0.93
C ARG A 113 9.10 8.38 -0.63
N GLY A 114 9.57 8.58 0.59
CA GLY A 114 10.25 9.80 1.01
C GLY A 114 9.30 10.94 1.42
N LEU A 115 8.03 10.63 1.73
CA LEU A 115 7.18 11.64 2.34
C LEU A 115 7.77 12.07 3.69
N PRO A 116 7.92 13.37 3.93
CA PRO A 116 8.39 13.87 5.23
C PRO A 116 7.45 13.47 6.36
N THR A 117 8.01 13.02 7.47
CA THR A 117 7.23 12.63 8.67
C THR A 117 6.22 13.71 9.10
N PRO A 118 6.55 15.02 9.16
CA PRO A 118 5.58 16.06 9.54
C PRO A 118 4.38 16.13 8.59
N VAL A 119 4.59 15.88 7.30
CA VAL A 119 3.51 15.86 6.31
C VAL A 119 2.59 14.68 6.53
N ILE A 120 3.15 13.49 6.81
CA ILE A 120 2.37 12.30 7.15
C ILE A 120 1.54 12.54 8.42
N GLU A 121 2.17 13.06 9.48
CA GLU A 121 1.51 13.37 10.75
C GLU A 121 0.35 14.36 10.56
N ARG A 122 0.53 15.39 9.74
CA ARG A 122 -0.53 16.35 9.39
C ARG A 122 -1.69 15.70 8.66
N VAL A 123 -1.44 14.86 7.66
CA VAL A 123 -2.49 14.12 6.95
C VAL A 123 -3.24 13.19 7.91
N VAL A 124 -2.52 12.51 8.81
CA VAL A 124 -3.10 11.62 9.81
C VAL A 124 -3.97 12.39 10.80
N ALA A 125 -3.50 13.54 11.28
CA ALA A 125 -4.24 14.38 12.23
C ALA A 125 -5.48 15.05 11.60
N ALA A 126 -5.36 15.49 10.33
CA ALA A 126 -6.44 16.20 9.64
C ALA A 126 -7.54 15.29 9.13
N LEU A 127 -7.23 14.02 8.83
CA LEU A 127 -8.15 13.11 8.16
C LEU A 127 -8.44 11.87 9.02
N GLY A 128 -9.72 11.62 9.28
CA GLY A 128 -10.19 10.36 9.83
C GLY A 128 -10.03 9.19 8.85
N ARG A 129 -10.20 7.98 9.36
CA ARG A 129 -10.37 6.78 8.52
C ARG A 129 -11.76 6.83 7.87
N PRO A 130 -11.97 6.48 6.60
CA PRO A 130 -11.11 5.78 5.67
C PRO A 130 -10.40 6.64 4.61
N PRO A 131 -10.60 7.95 4.40
CA PRO A 131 -9.98 8.63 3.24
C PRO A 131 -8.45 8.76 3.35
N ARG A 132 -7.89 8.58 4.54
CA ARG A 132 -6.46 8.78 4.86
C ARG A 132 -5.52 8.04 3.91
N ALA A 133 -5.78 6.76 3.63
CA ALA A 133 -4.91 5.97 2.76
C ALA A 133 -4.87 6.54 1.34
N ALA A 134 -6.03 6.87 0.76
CA ALA A 134 -6.11 7.45 -0.58
C ALA A 134 -5.47 8.86 -0.62
N ALA A 135 -5.68 9.67 0.42
CA ALA A 135 -5.04 10.97 0.56
C ALA A 135 -3.51 10.85 0.59
N MET A 136 -2.99 9.89 1.37
CA MET A 136 -1.56 9.62 1.44
C MET A 136 -0.96 9.25 0.07
N HIS A 137 -1.68 8.43 -0.71
CA HIS A 137 -1.28 8.09 -2.07
C HIS A 137 -1.27 9.32 -2.99
N ALA A 138 -2.29 10.17 -2.94
CA ALA A 138 -2.37 11.37 -3.76
C ALA A 138 -1.27 12.39 -3.41
N VAL A 139 -0.98 12.59 -2.12
CA VAL A 139 0.13 13.46 -1.68
C VAL A 139 1.47 12.90 -2.16
N ALA A 140 1.71 11.59 -2.00
CA ALA A 140 2.94 10.96 -2.43
C ALA A 140 3.13 11.01 -3.96
N ASP A 141 2.05 10.96 -4.72
CA ASP A 141 2.09 11.11 -6.17
C ASP A 141 2.53 12.53 -6.57
N LEU A 142 1.95 13.56 -5.94
CA LEU A 142 2.37 14.95 -6.16
C LEU A 142 3.85 15.17 -5.79
N VAL A 143 4.27 14.68 -4.62
CA VAL A 143 5.66 14.81 -4.16
C VAL A 143 6.65 14.07 -5.09
N ALA A 144 6.26 12.91 -5.63
CA ALA A 144 7.06 12.20 -6.63
C ALA A 144 7.27 13.03 -7.92
N HIS A 145 6.35 13.94 -8.21
CA HIS A 145 6.42 14.89 -9.32
C HIS A 145 6.97 16.27 -8.91
N GLN A 146 7.71 16.31 -7.80
CA GLN A 146 8.46 17.49 -7.31
C GLN A 146 7.57 18.64 -6.80
N PHE A 147 6.30 18.40 -6.53
CA PHE A 147 5.50 19.39 -5.81
C PHE A 147 5.99 19.52 -4.37
N ASP A 148 5.85 20.73 -3.82
CA ASP A 148 6.15 20.99 -2.42
C ASP A 148 5.28 20.10 -1.51
N PRO A 149 5.87 19.33 -0.59
CA PRO A 149 5.13 18.34 0.20
C PRO A 149 4.03 18.94 1.08
N ASP A 150 4.27 20.14 1.63
CA ASP A 150 3.31 20.82 2.49
C ASP A 150 2.12 21.32 1.68
N SER A 151 2.38 21.98 0.57
CA SER A 151 1.34 22.48 -0.35
C SER A 151 0.53 21.35 -0.97
N ALA A 152 1.17 20.23 -1.29
CA ALA A 152 0.50 19.03 -1.79
C ALA A 152 -0.45 18.42 -0.72
N ALA A 153 0.01 18.32 0.52
CA ALA A 153 -0.82 17.83 1.61
C ALA A 153 -2.02 18.73 1.87
N ASP A 154 -1.81 20.05 1.89
CA ASP A 154 -2.89 21.04 2.10
C ASP A 154 -3.97 20.93 1.02
N LEU A 155 -3.58 20.80 -0.25
CA LEU A 155 -4.55 20.61 -1.35
C LEU A 155 -5.38 19.33 -1.17
N ILE A 156 -4.74 18.22 -0.83
CA ILE A 156 -5.43 16.93 -0.69
C ILE A 156 -6.31 16.90 0.56
N ILE A 157 -5.86 17.48 1.68
CA ILE A 157 -6.67 17.62 2.90
C ILE A 157 -7.91 18.46 2.59
N GLU A 158 -7.74 19.59 1.94
CA GLU A 158 -8.84 20.47 1.54
C GLU A 158 -9.81 19.75 0.59
N ALA A 159 -9.32 18.99 -0.38
CA ALA A 159 -10.15 18.20 -1.28
C ALA A 159 -11.06 17.22 -0.50
N VAL A 160 -10.52 16.52 0.49
CA VAL A 160 -11.30 15.63 1.36
C VAL A 160 -12.33 16.41 2.17
N GLN A 161 -11.96 17.56 2.74
CA GLN A 161 -12.85 18.41 3.53
C GLN A 161 -13.98 19.01 2.69
N GLN A 162 -13.75 19.27 1.40
CA GLN A 162 -14.76 19.72 0.43
C GLN A 162 -15.60 18.58 -0.13
N GLY A 163 -15.41 17.34 0.34
CA GLY A 163 -16.22 16.18 -0.02
C GLY A 163 -15.79 15.45 -1.28
N VAL A 164 -14.57 15.67 -1.77
CA VAL A 164 -14.00 14.84 -2.84
C VAL A 164 -13.91 13.40 -2.35
N LEU A 165 -14.55 12.49 -3.06
CA LEU A 165 -14.58 11.07 -2.71
C LEU A 165 -13.15 10.49 -2.77
N ARG A 166 -12.86 9.54 -1.89
CA ARG A 166 -11.54 8.90 -1.78
C ARG A 166 -11.06 8.29 -3.11
N GLU A 167 -11.99 7.74 -3.90
CA GLU A 167 -11.71 7.14 -5.21
C GLU A 167 -11.25 8.17 -6.25
N ARG A 168 -11.50 9.45 -5.97
CA ARG A 168 -11.19 10.58 -6.85
C ARG A 168 -10.01 11.43 -6.38
N LEU A 169 -9.38 11.11 -5.27
CA LEU A 169 -8.25 11.91 -4.76
C LEU A 169 -7.04 11.86 -5.70
N LEU A 170 -6.84 10.75 -6.43
CA LEU A 170 -5.83 10.68 -7.48
C LEU A 170 -6.17 11.55 -8.71
N ASP A 171 -7.46 11.85 -8.95
CA ASP A 171 -7.84 12.79 -10.01
C ASP A 171 -7.35 14.20 -9.67
N VAL A 172 -7.27 14.56 -8.38
CA VAL A 172 -6.74 15.86 -7.92
C VAL A 172 -5.26 15.98 -8.28
N SER A 173 -4.46 14.95 -7.98
CA SER A 173 -3.03 14.95 -8.36
C SER A 173 -2.85 14.95 -9.87
N THR A 174 -3.62 14.18 -10.60
CA THR A 174 -3.62 14.15 -12.07
C THR A 174 -3.97 15.52 -12.66
N ALA A 175 -4.97 16.20 -12.10
CA ALA A 175 -5.35 17.55 -12.54
C ALA A 175 -4.20 18.55 -12.33
N ALA A 176 -3.49 18.49 -11.20
CA ALA A 176 -2.34 19.35 -10.94
C ALA A 176 -1.20 19.10 -11.93
N LEU A 177 -0.88 17.84 -12.19
CA LEU A 177 0.13 17.45 -13.19
C LEU A 177 -0.23 17.95 -14.59
N HIS A 178 -1.50 17.87 -14.96
CA HIS A 178 -1.98 18.38 -16.24
C HIS A 178 -1.80 19.90 -16.38
N GLN A 179 -1.97 20.68 -15.29
CA GLN A 179 -1.68 22.12 -15.32
C GLN A 179 -0.19 22.40 -15.54
N VAL A 180 0.70 21.63 -14.91
CA VAL A 180 2.15 21.74 -15.15
C VAL A 180 2.49 21.42 -16.62
N GLN A 181 1.88 20.38 -17.20
CA GLN A 181 2.05 20.06 -18.63
C GLN A 181 1.57 21.17 -19.57
N ARG A 182 0.64 22.02 -19.12
CA ARG A 182 0.16 23.21 -19.85
C ARG A 182 1.04 24.45 -19.64
N GLY A 183 2.16 24.32 -18.93
CA GLY A 183 3.16 25.37 -18.75
C GLY A 183 3.00 26.20 -17.46
N HIS A 184 2.09 25.82 -16.56
CA HIS A 184 1.99 26.47 -15.24
C HIS A 184 3.11 25.97 -14.31
N THR A 185 3.55 26.82 -13.41
CA THR A 185 4.39 26.40 -12.28
C THR A 185 3.63 25.47 -11.36
N GLN A 186 4.35 24.69 -10.54
CA GLN A 186 3.71 23.78 -9.58
C GLN A 186 2.79 24.53 -8.61
N ALA A 187 3.21 25.70 -8.12
CA ALA A 187 2.39 26.52 -7.22
C ALA A 187 1.10 27.02 -7.90
N GLU A 188 1.20 27.50 -9.15
CA GLU A 188 0.03 27.92 -9.94
C GLU A 188 -0.89 26.73 -10.23
N ALA A 189 -0.34 25.56 -10.55
CA ALA A 189 -1.09 24.34 -10.80
C ALA A 189 -1.93 23.95 -9.57
N LEU A 190 -1.34 23.95 -8.37
CA LEU A 190 -2.08 23.68 -7.12
C LEU A 190 -3.17 24.74 -6.88
N ALA A 191 -2.86 26.04 -7.10
CA ALA A 191 -3.83 27.12 -6.94
C ALA A 191 -5.00 27.01 -7.92
N ILE A 192 -4.75 26.60 -9.17
CA ILE A 192 -5.81 26.37 -10.16
C ILE A 192 -6.70 25.21 -9.75
N VAL A 193 -6.10 24.06 -9.39
CA VAL A 193 -6.86 22.88 -8.98
C VAL A 193 -7.65 23.14 -7.72
N ARG A 194 -7.11 23.86 -6.73
CA ARG A 194 -7.82 24.26 -5.51
C ARG A 194 -9.12 24.99 -5.81
N ARG A 195 -9.12 25.92 -6.76
CA ARG A 195 -10.33 26.63 -7.20
C ARG A 195 -11.34 25.73 -7.94
N GLN A 196 -10.87 24.62 -8.50
CA GLN A 196 -11.68 23.68 -9.27
C GLN A 196 -12.22 22.51 -8.41
N LEU A 197 -11.76 22.36 -7.16
CA LEU A 197 -12.16 21.22 -6.29
C LEU A 197 -13.69 21.00 -6.25
N PRO A 198 -14.54 22.04 -6.13
CA PRO A 198 -15.99 21.85 -6.08
C PRO A 198 -16.57 21.27 -7.39
N ASN A 199 -15.89 21.47 -8.50
CA ASN A 199 -16.33 21.12 -9.86
C ASN A 199 -15.34 20.17 -10.58
N LEU A 200 -14.58 19.37 -9.83
CA LEU A 200 -13.68 18.40 -10.44
C LEU A 200 -14.44 17.51 -11.43
N PRO A 201 -14.07 17.53 -12.74
CA PRO A 201 -14.76 16.73 -13.74
C PRO A 201 -14.71 15.25 -13.37
N ALA A 202 -15.79 14.53 -13.68
CA ALA A 202 -15.79 13.08 -13.52
C ALA A 202 -14.63 12.47 -14.33
N PRO A 203 -13.96 11.41 -13.84
CA PRO A 203 -12.89 10.78 -14.57
C PRO A 203 -13.39 10.39 -15.96
N SER A 204 -12.63 10.77 -16.99
CA SER A 204 -12.90 10.33 -18.36
C SER A 204 -12.88 8.80 -18.34
N LYS A 205 -14.00 8.16 -18.67
CA LYS A 205 -13.99 6.71 -18.87
C LYS A 205 -12.89 6.42 -19.89
N PRO A 206 -11.98 5.46 -19.62
CA PRO A 206 -11.01 5.08 -20.63
C PRO A 206 -11.78 4.73 -21.90
N THR A 207 -11.56 5.50 -22.94
CA THR A 207 -12.11 5.19 -24.27
C THR A 207 -11.55 3.83 -24.62
N ARG A 208 -12.39 2.80 -24.58
CA ARG A 208 -12.03 1.47 -25.08
C ARG A 208 -11.55 1.69 -26.51
N GLY A 209 -10.22 1.68 -26.67
CA GLY A 209 -9.60 1.83 -27.97
C GLY A 209 -10.29 0.82 -28.91
N ASN A 210 -10.88 1.35 -29.95
CA ASN A 210 -11.54 0.58 -30.99
C ASN A 210 -10.47 -0.31 -31.63
N VAL A 211 -10.29 -1.54 -31.11
CA VAL A 211 -9.46 -2.57 -31.74
C VAL A 211 -10.33 -3.20 -32.87
N ALA A 212 -10.84 -2.35 -33.75
CA ALA A 212 -11.45 -2.74 -35.00
C ALA A 212 -10.39 -2.53 -36.09
N GLY A 213 -9.65 -3.56 -36.43
CA GLY A 213 -8.74 -3.48 -37.59
C GLY A 213 -7.58 -4.47 -37.61
N ALA A 214 -7.59 -5.54 -36.85
CA ALA A 214 -6.72 -6.68 -37.19
C ALA A 214 -7.26 -7.37 -38.45
N ARG A 215 -6.83 -6.91 -39.63
CA ARG A 215 -7.03 -7.61 -40.90
C ARG A 215 -6.48 -9.03 -40.73
N ARG A 216 -7.38 -10.03 -40.86
CA ARG A 216 -7.00 -11.42 -41.07
C ARG A 216 -6.11 -11.48 -42.31
N PRO A 217 -4.97 -12.15 -42.29
CA PRO A 217 -4.23 -12.46 -43.49
C PRO A 217 -5.09 -13.41 -44.34
N ALA A 218 -5.21 -13.07 -45.63
CA ALA A 218 -5.89 -13.92 -46.61
C ALA A 218 -5.14 -15.24 -46.77
N THR A 219 -5.84 -16.33 -46.61
CA THR A 219 -5.36 -17.69 -46.93
C THR A 219 -5.20 -17.79 -48.46
N PRO A 220 -4.07 -18.23 -49.02
CA PRO A 220 -3.98 -18.55 -50.43
C PRO A 220 -4.79 -19.83 -50.74
N ALA A 221 -5.62 -19.75 -51.75
CA ALA A 221 -6.35 -20.91 -52.30
C ALA A 221 -5.43 -21.78 -53.16
N PRO A 222 -5.76 -23.08 -53.36
CA PRO A 222 -4.94 -24.10 -54.00
C PRO A 222 -4.67 -23.91 -55.49
#